data_e96264d6d28f98d9d0d7c06eb26b235e
#
_entry.id   e96264d6d28f98d9d0d7c06eb26b235e
#
_cell.length_a   1.000
_cell.length_b   1.000
_cell.length_c   1.000
_cell.angle_alpha   90.00
_cell.angle_beta   90.00
_cell.angle_gamma   90.00
#
_symmetry.space_group_name_H-M   'P 1'
#
loop_
_entity.id
_entity.type
_entity.pdbx_description
1 polymer ?
#
loop_
_entity_poly.entity_id
_entity_poly.type
_entity_poly.pdbx_seq_one_letter_code
_entity_poly.pdbx_strand_id
1 'polypeptide(L)'
;MIKYSEAVAKALRDKSPIVALESTIITHGLPRPKNLEVALEVEQIVREAGAIPATIAIIDGVIHVGLEPDQLTRLASDESILKASIRDLAVISTQKKSAATTVAA
;
A
#
# COMPACT_ATOMS: atom_id res chain seq x y z
N MET A 1 -10.46 11.14 -0.44
CA MET A 1 -10.27 10.72 -1.84
C MET A 1 -9.47 9.43 -1.88
N ILE A 2 -9.86 8.53 -2.77
CA ILE A 2 -9.18 7.24 -2.94
C ILE A 2 -8.68 7.16 -4.37
N LYS A 3 -7.41 6.75 -4.53
CA LYS A 3 -6.84 6.46 -5.84
C LYS A 3 -6.51 4.97 -5.93
N TYR A 4 -6.65 4.43 -7.12
CA TYR A 4 -6.35 3.03 -7.41
C TYR A 4 -5.14 2.95 -8.32
N SER A 5 -4.30 1.90 -8.15
CA SER A 5 -3.31 1.58 -9.17
C SER A 5 -4.02 1.19 -10.47
N GLU A 6 -3.31 1.28 -11.57
CA GLU A 6 -3.88 0.91 -12.87
C GLU A 6 -4.37 -0.54 -12.88
N ALA A 7 -3.59 -1.45 -12.28
CA ALA A 7 -3.95 -2.85 -12.19
C ALA A 7 -5.22 -3.08 -11.36
N VAL A 8 -5.36 -2.38 -10.22
CA VAL A 8 -6.54 -2.48 -9.36
C VAL A 8 -7.77 -1.88 -10.06
N ALA A 9 -7.63 -0.73 -10.71
CA ALA A 9 -8.71 -0.11 -11.45
C ALA A 9 -9.25 -1.04 -12.54
N LYS A 10 -8.35 -1.68 -13.28
CA LYS A 10 -8.73 -2.67 -14.29
C LYS A 10 -9.42 -3.87 -13.68
N ALA A 11 -8.90 -4.40 -12.57
CA ALA A 11 -9.50 -5.54 -11.88
C ALA A 11 -10.91 -5.24 -11.39
N LEU A 12 -11.16 -4.02 -10.91
CA LEU A 12 -12.51 -3.60 -10.51
C LEU A 12 -13.46 -3.57 -11.69
N ARG A 13 -13.02 -3.08 -12.85
CA ARG A 13 -13.85 -3.07 -14.07
C ARG A 13 -14.15 -4.50 -14.55
N ASP A 14 -13.16 -5.36 -14.52
CA ASP A 14 -13.25 -6.74 -15.01
C ASP A 14 -13.85 -7.71 -14.00
N LYS A 15 -14.10 -7.25 -12.77
CA LYS A 15 -14.55 -8.07 -11.63
C LYS A 15 -13.56 -9.22 -11.34
N SER A 16 -12.27 -8.96 -11.49
CA SER A 16 -11.21 -9.90 -11.15
C SER A 16 -10.96 -9.90 -9.64
N PRO A 17 -10.46 -11.01 -9.06
CA PRO A 17 -10.19 -11.06 -7.63
C PRO A 17 -9.06 -10.12 -7.25
N ILE A 18 -9.22 -9.43 -6.13
CA ILE A 18 -8.25 -8.48 -5.58
C ILE A 18 -7.94 -8.90 -4.15
N VAL A 19 -6.66 -8.89 -3.79
CA VAL A 19 -6.21 -9.16 -2.42
C VAL A 19 -5.61 -7.89 -1.85
N ALA A 20 -6.23 -7.36 -0.81
CA ALA A 20 -5.70 -6.20 -0.09
C ALA A 20 -4.52 -6.63 0.80
N LEU A 21 -3.45 -5.87 0.74
CA LEU A 21 -2.25 -6.12 1.54
C LEU A 21 -1.98 -4.93 2.45
N GLU A 22 -1.61 -5.23 3.69
CA GLU A 22 -1.18 -4.17 4.61
C GLU A 22 0.20 -3.66 4.22
N SER A 23 0.54 -2.44 4.64
CA SER A 23 1.82 -1.83 4.31
C SER A 23 2.72 -1.54 5.53
N THR A 24 2.23 -1.73 6.74
CA THR A 24 3.03 -1.47 7.95
C THR A 24 4.25 -2.37 8.04
N ILE A 25 4.13 -3.64 7.63
CA ILE A 25 5.26 -4.56 7.64
C ILE A 25 6.40 -4.07 6.74
N ILE A 26 6.07 -3.37 5.66
CA ILE A 26 7.06 -2.80 4.74
C ILE A 26 7.79 -1.64 5.40
N THR A 27 7.06 -0.75 6.04
CA THR A 27 7.62 0.52 6.55
C THR A 27 8.20 0.41 7.94
N HIS A 28 7.63 -0.44 8.80
CA HIS A 28 7.95 -0.51 10.22
C HIS A 28 8.30 -1.91 10.71
N GLY A 29 8.05 -2.95 9.93
CA GLY A 29 8.24 -4.34 10.36
C GLY A 29 9.52 -4.99 9.88
N LEU A 30 10.17 -4.47 8.86
CA LEU A 30 11.33 -5.07 8.24
C LEU A 30 12.43 -4.04 7.98
N PRO A 31 13.72 -4.43 8.07
CA PRO A 31 14.83 -3.52 7.76
C PRO A 31 14.92 -3.25 6.25
N ARG A 32 15.47 -2.09 5.92
CA ARG A 32 15.80 -1.74 4.53
C ARG A 32 17.15 -2.35 4.13
N PRO A 33 17.32 -2.78 2.90
CA PRO A 33 16.36 -2.78 1.77
C PRO A 33 15.51 -4.05 1.69
N LYS A 34 15.61 -4.95 2.68
CA LYS A 34 14.88 -6.22 2.71
C LYS A 34 13.37 -6.04 2.61
N ASN A 35 12.85 -4.96 3.19
CA ASN A 35 11.44 -4.63 3.17
C ASN A 35 10.87 -4.52 1.75
N LEU A 36 11.59 -3.89 0.82
CA LEU A 36 11.15 -3.77 -0.56
C LEU A 36 11.14 -5.13 -1.26
N GLU A 37 12.17 -5.95 -1.04
CA GLU A 37 12.23 -7.30 -1.60
C GLU A 37 11.03 -8.14 -1.17
N VAL A 38 10.70 -8.12 0.12
CA VAL A 38 9.57 -8.87 0.66
C VAL A 38 8.26 -8.34 0.10
N ALA A 39 8.10 -7.03 0.00
CA ALA A 39 6.89 -6.43 -0.55
C ALA A 39 6.66 -6.88 -2.00
N LEU A 40 7.70 -6.84 -2.83
CA LEU A 40 7.61 -7.28 -4.23
C LEU A 40 7.32 -8.77 -4.33
N GLU A 41 7.94 -9.58 -3.47
CA GLU A 41 7.72 -11.02 -3.44
C GLU A 41 6.29 -11.37 -3.05
N VAL A 42 5.74 -10.72 -2.02
CA VAL A 42 4.36 -10.95 -1.59
C VAL A 42 3.38 -10.58 -2.69
N GLU A 43 3.58 -9.45 -3.36
CA GLU A 43 2.73 -9.07 -4.49
C GLU A 43 2.81 -10.07 -5.63
N GLN A 44 4.00 -10.59 -5.91
CA GLN A 44 4.18 -11.58 -6.96
C GLN A 44 3.48 -12.90 -6.63
N ILE A 45 3.54 -13.33 -5.36
CA ILE A 45 2.83 -14.54 -4.91
C ILE A 45 1.33 -14.40 -5.14
N VAL A 46 0.77 -13.22 -4.84
CA VAL A 46 -0.66 -12.95 -5.07
C VAL A 46 -0.99 -13.05 -6.56
N ARG A 47 -0.15 -12.48 -7.44
CA ARG A 47 -0.37 -12.55 -8.90
C ARG A 47 -0.31 -13.98 -9.40
N GLU A 48 0.63 -14.76 -8.93
CA GLU A 48 0.78 -16.16 -9.31
C GLU A 48 -0.42 -17.01 -8.87
N ALA A 49 -1.08 -16.61 -7.79
CA ALA A 49 -2.30 -17.25 -7.32
C ALA A 49 -3.56 -16.84 -8.12
N GLY A 50 -3.41 -15.94 -9.08
CA GLY A 50 -4.52 -15.52 -9.95
C GLY A 50 -5.28 -14.30 -9.47
N ALA A 51 -4.75 -13.55 -8.50
CA ALA A 51 -5.38 -12.35 -7.98
C ALA A 51 -4.52 -11.11 -8.24
N ILE A 52 -5.11 -9.94 -8.07
CA ILE A 52 -4.40 -8.66 -8.21
C ILE A 52 -4.07 -8.15 -6.80
N PRO A 53 -2.80 -7.91 -6.48
CA PRO A 53 -2.42 -7.38 -5.18
C PRO A 53 -2.77 -5.90 -5.09
N ALA A 54 -3.33 -5.49 -3.95
CA ALA A 54 -3.67 -4.10 -3.66
C ALA A 54 -3.06 -3.71 -2.33
N THR A 55 -1.81 -3.29 -2.36
CA THR A 55 -1.15 -2.75 -1.17
C THR A 55 -1.77 -1.40 -0.84
N ILE A 56 -2.22 -1.22 0.39
CA ILE A 56 -2.95 -0.02 0.81
C ILE A 56 -2.02 0.89 1.61
N ALA A 57 -1.96 2.15 1.20
CA ALA A 57 -1.17 3.16 1.89
C ALA A 57 -1.77 4.54 1.67
N ILE A 58 -1.34 5.50 2.49
CA ILE A 58 -1.66 6.90 2.30
C ILE A 58 -0.38 7.59 1.82
N ILE A 59 -0.46 8.26 0.67
CA ILE A 59 0.67 8.97 0.09
C ILE A 59 0.25 10.42 -0.12
N ASP A 60 0.97 11.35 0.51
CA ASP A 60 0.70 12.78 0.43
C ASP A 60 -0.77 13.12 0.74
N GLY A 61 -1.33 12.45 1.74
CA GLY A 61 -2.70 12.67 2.20
C GLY A 61 -3.78 11.98 1.39
N VAL A 62 -3.41 11.19 0.37
CA VAL A 62 -4.36 10.48 -0.49
C VAL A 62 -4.30 8.97 -0.21
N ILE A 63 -5.46 8.37 -0.01
CA ILE A 63 -5.56 6.92 0.20
C ILE A 63 -5.36 6.22 -1.14
N HIS A 64 -4.39 5.31 -1.19
CA HIS A 64 -4.12 4.48 -2.36
C HIS A 64 -4.51 3.04 -2.09
N VAL A 65 -5.27 2.47 -2.98
CA VAL A 65 -5.62 1.03 -2.99
C VAL A 65 -4.91 0.42 -4.19
N GLY A 66 -3.79 -0.22 -3.92
CA GLY A 66 -2.83 -0.62 -4.94
C GLY A 66 -1.81 0.49 -5.20
N LEU A 67 -0.55 0.10 -5.33
CA LEU A 67 0.57 1.02 -5.57
C LEU A 67 1.24 0.69 -6.89
N GLU A 68 1.65 1.73 -7.61
CA GLU A 68 2.54 1.56 -8.75
C GLU A 68 3.96 1.25 -8.25
N PRO A 69 4.85 0.68 -9.06
CA PRO A 69 6.19 0.29 -8.62
C PRO A 69 6.99 1.40 -7.96
N ASP A 70 6.93 2.62 -8.49
CA ASP A 70 7.63 3.78 -7.93
C ASP A 70 7.06 4.19 -6.56
N GLN A 71 5.75 4.07 -6.38
CA GLN A 71 5.10 4.36 -5.10
C GLN A 71 5.50 3.33 -4.04
N LEU A 72 5.56 2.05 -4.40
CA LEU A 72 5.99 0.99 -3.49
C LEU A 72 7.44 1.20 -3.06
N THR A 73 8.31 1.56 -4.00
CA THR A 73 9.71 1.86 -3.72
C THR A 73 9.83 3.06 -2.77
N ARG A 74 9.05 4.11 -3.00
CA ARG A 74 9.02 5.28 -2.11
C ARG A 74 8.57 4.89 -0.70
N LEU A 75 7.49 4.10 -0.60
CA LEU A 75 6.97 3.65 0.69
C LEU A 75 8.03 2.87 1.47
N ALA A 76 8.75 1.98 0.80
CA ALA A 76 9.77 1.15 1.43
C ALA A 76 11.02 1.92 1.87
N SER A 77 11.33 3.04 1.22
CA SER A 77 12.56 3.81 1.49
C SER A 77 12.35 5.08 2.30
N ASP A 78 11.13 5.58 2.44
CA ASP A 78 10.84 6.83 3.13
C ASP A 78 10.70 6.63 4.64
N GLU A 79 11.64 7.16 5.40
CA GLU A 79 11.65 7.03 6.87
C GLU A 79 10.61 7.90 7.57
N SER A 80 10.03 8.87 6.85
CA SER A 80 9.00 9.75 7.40
C SER A 80 7.59 9.15 7.38
N ILE A 81 7.44 7.92 6.85
CA ILE A 81 6.14 7.27 6.75
C ILE A 81 5.57 6.98 8.14
N LEU A 82 4.32 7.38 8.33
CA LEU A 82 3.58 7.18 9.58
C LEU A 82 2.84 5.85 9.56
N LYS A 83 2.58 5.30 10.76
CA LYS A 83 1.73 4.14 10.94
C LYS A 83 0.31 4.65 11.20
N ALA A 84 -0.65 4.24 10.36
CA ALA A 84 -2.02 4.77 10.41
C ALA A 84 -3.05 3.74 10.83
N SER A 85 -4.05 4.20 11.57
CA SER A 85 -5.29 3.49 11.82
C SER A 85 -6.45 4.36 11.30
N ILE A 86 -7.69 3.84 11.37
CA ILE A 86 -8.87 4.60 10.97
C ILE A 86 -8.96 5.94 11.70
N ARG A 87 -8.54 5.98 12.97
CA ARG A 87 -8.59 7.22 13.77
C ARG A 87 -7.69 8.31 13.21
N ASP A 88 -6.60 7.93 12.53
CA ASP A 88 -5.59 8.86 12.07
C ASP A 88 -5.83 9.36 10.66
N LEU A 89 -6.76 8.74 9.90
CA LEU A 89 -6.94 9.03 8.48
C LEU A 89 -7.25 10.49 8.21
N ALA A 90 -8.17 11.09 8.97
CA ALA A 90 -8.54 12.49 8.77
C ALA A 90 -7.36 13.44 9.00
N VAL A 91 -6.59 13.21 10.07
CA VAL A 91 -5.43 14.04 10.41
C VAL A 91 -4.35 13.90 9.34
N ILE A 92 -4.04 12.67 8.93
CA ILE A 92 -3.01 12.39 7.93
C ILE A 92 -3.39 13.02 6.59
N SER A 93 -4.65 12.89 6.17
CA SER A 93 -5.12 13.49 4.91
C SER A 93 -5.07 15.01 4.96
N THR A 94 -5.51 15.61 6.07
CA THR A 94 -5.50 17.07 6.24
C THR A 94 -4.07 17.64 6.19
N GLN A 95 -3.11 16.91 6.77
CA GLN A 95 -1.71 17.31 6.78
C GLN A 95 -0.95 16.88 5.54
N LYS A 96 -1.60 16.18 4.61
CA LYS A 96 -0.99 15.64 3.37
C LYS A 96 0.23 14.79 3.64
N LYS A 97 0.21 14.02 4.72
CA LYS A 97 1.29 13.10 5.09
C LYS A 97 1.10 11.74 4.45
N SER A 98 2.18 10.99 4.40
CA SER A 98 2.14 9.60 3.93
C SER A 98 2.12 8.66 5.13
N ALA A 99 1.45 7.53 4.98
CA ALA A 99 1.32 6.55 6.05
C ALA A 99 1.14 5.14 5.50
N ALA A 100 1.60 4.17 6.28
CA ALA A 100 1.33 2.76 6.04
C ALA A 100 0.12 2.32 6.87
N THR A 101 -0.59 1.31 6.40
CA THR A 101 -1.78 0.80 7.06
C THR A 101 -1.56 -0.60 7.60
N THR A 102 -2.25 -0.90 8.69
CA THR A 102 -2.29 -2.23 9.30
C THR A 102 -3.64 -2.88 9.07
N VAL A 103 -3.72 -4.18 9.37
CA VAL A 103 -4.98 -4.92 9.32
C VAL A 103 -6.01 -4.33 10.29
N ALA A 104 -5.56 -3.75 11.39
CA ALA A 104 -6.43 -3.12 12.38
C ALA A 104 -6.92 -1.72 11.99
N ALA A 105 -6.45 -1.20 10.88
CA ALA A 105 -6.79 0.14 10.42
C ALA A 105 -8.27 0.27 10.02
#